data_fbc6246879e10cab6b838eee3f0335f6
#
_entry.id   fbc6246879e10cab6b838eee3f0335f6
#
_cell.length_a   1.000
_cell.length_b   1.000
_cell.length_c   1.000
_cell.angle_alpha   90.00
_cell.angle_beta   90.00
_cell.angle_gamma   90.00
#
_symmetry.space_group_name_H-M   'P 1'
#
loop_
_entity.id
_entity.type
_entity.pdbx_description
1 polymer ?
#
loop_
_entity_poly.entity_id
_entity_poly.type
_entity_poly.pdbx_seq_one_letter_code
_entity_poly.pdbx_strand_id
1 'polypeptide(L)'
;MSAPIDALPAIARDADGPVFAEPWQAQAFAITLQLHENGAFAWPDWAARLAARIAAHPDEDYWASWLAALEAMLAERGIAA
;
A
#
# COMPACT_ATOMS: atom_id res chain seq x y z
N MET A 1 3.15 -15.59 -7.40
CA MET A 1 1.90 -14.97 -7.87
C MET A 1 1.91 -13.49 -7.53
N SER A 2 1.55 -12.68 -8.48
CA SER A 2 1.53 -11.23 -8.28
C SER A 2 0.40 -10.81 -7.35
N ALA A 3 0.62 -9.76 -6.55
CA ALA A 3 -0.44 -9.17 -5.77
C ALA A 3 -1.49 -8.58 -6.71
N PRO A 4 -2.78 -8.61 -6.31
CA PRO A 4 -3.85 -8.12 -7.18
C PRO A 4 -3.91 -6.59 -7.14
N ILE A 5 -3.08 -5.96 -7.95
CA ILE A 5 -3.01 -4.49 -8.01
C ILE A 5 -4.38 -3.88 -8.31
N ASP A 6 -5.22 -4.59 -9.08
CA ASP A 6 -6.56 -4.11 -9.39
C ASP A 6 -7.44 -3.95 -8.16
N ALA A 7 -7.09 -4.61 -7.05
CA ALA A 7 -7.82 -4.47 -5.79
C ALA A 7 -7.42 -3.23 -5.00
N LEU A 8 -6.38 -2.51 -5.44
CA LEU A 8 -5.94 -1.30 -4.74
C LEU A 8 -6.78 -0.10 -5.17
N PRO A 9 -7.22 0.72 -4.21
CA PRO A 9 -7.99 1.91 -4.55
C PRO A 9 -7.09 2.99 -5.16
N ALA A 10 -7.57 3.61 -6.22
CA ALA A 10 -7.01 4.85 -6.78
C ALA A 10 -5.53 4.83 -7.16
N ILE A 11 -4.91 3.66 -7.30
CA ILE A 11 -3.50 3.62 -7.71
C ILE A 11 -3.37 3.99 -9.19
N ALA A 12 -2.46 4.91 -9.50
CA ALA A 12 -2.19 5.31 -10.87
C ALA A 12 -1.41 4.23 -11.60
N ARG A 13 -1.86 3.85 -12.78
CA ARG A 13 -1.23 2.79 -13.57
C ARG A 13 -1.16 3.17 -15.03
N ASP A 14 -0.19 2.57 -15.72
CA ASP A 14 -0.14 2.60 -17.18
C ASP A 14 0.01 1.17 -17.69
N ALA A 15 0.43 1.00 -18.95
CA ALA A 15 0.55 -0.33 -19.56
C ALA A 15 1.59 -1.20 -18.86
N ASP A 16 2.56 -0.60 -18.18
CA ASP A 16 3.65 -1.33 -17.51
C ASP A 16 3.41 -1.54 -16.03
N GLY A 17 2.31 -1.02 -15.48
CA GLY A 17 1.95 -1.20 -14.08
C GLY A 17 1.80 0.12 -13.35
N PRO A 18 2.02 0.13 -12.01
CA PRO A 18 1.85 1.35 -11.22
C PRO A 18 2.81 2.46 -11.64
N VAL A 19 2.34 3.70 -11.59
CA VAL A 19 3.12 4.89 -11.93
C VAL A 19 3.65 5.52 -10.65
N PHE A 20 4.97 5.75 -10.59
CA PHE A 20 5.61 6.37 -9.44
C PHE A 20 6.27 7.68 -9.85
N ALA A 21 5.98 8.73 -9.09
CA ALA A 21 6.58 10.04 -9.33
C ALA A 21 7.95 10.18 -8.65
N GLU A 22 8.18 9.45 -7.56
CA GLU A 22 9.40 9.53 -6.77
C GLU A 22 9.92 8.13 -6.49
N PRO A 23 11.26 7.95 -6.36
CA PRO A 23 11.83 6.63 -6.07
C PRO A 23 11.30 5.98 -4.78
N TRP A 24 11.04 6.79 -3.74
CA TRP A 24 10.56 6.24 -2.47
C TRP A 24 9.17 5.60 -2.61
N GLN A 25 8.39 6.05 -3.58
CA GLN A 25 7.06 5.48 -3.82
C GLN A 25 7.19 4.05 -4.33
N ALA A 26 8.12 3.82 -5.24
CA ALA A 26 8.39 2.48 -5.72
C ALA A 26 8.92 1.58 -4.60
N GLN A 27 9.75 2.14 -3.72
CA GLN A 27 10.27 1.38 -2.58
C GLN A 27 9.15 1.01 -1.61
N ALA A 28 8.25 1.95 -1.32
CA ALA A 28 7.11 1.68 -0.44
C ALA A 28 6.24 0.57 -1.02
N PHE A 29 5.98 0.62 -2.31
CA PHE A 29 5.20 -0.40 -3.00
C PHE A 29 5.89 -1.76 -2.92
N ALA A 30 7.19 -1.81 -3.19
CA ALA A 30 7.95 -3.06 -3.15
C ALA A 30 7.97 -3.67 -1.75
N ILE A 31 8.13 -2.85 -0.71
CA ILE A 31 8.13 -3.32 0.67
C ILE A 31 6.77 -3.92 1.01
N THR A 32 5.68 -3.26 0.59
CA THR A 32 4.33 -3.75 0.83
C THR A 32 4.12 -5.10 0.18
N LEU A 33 4.54 -5.25 -1.08
CA LEU A 33 4.44 -6.53 -1.78
C LEU A 33 5.24 -7.62 -1.09
N GLN A 34 6.45 -7.31 -0.66
CA GLN A 34 7.30 -8.28 0.00
C GLN A 34 6.71 -8.75 1.33
N LEU A 35 6.16 -7.83 2.11
CA LEU A 35 5.50 -8.19 3.36
C LEU A 35 4.30 -9.09 3.10
N HIS A 36 3.52 -8.78 2.07
CA HIS A 36 2.40 -9.62 1.69
C HIS A 36 2.86 -11.03 1.29
N GLU A 37 3.91 -11.12 0.48
CA GLU A 37 4.43 -12.41 0.04
C GLU A 37 5.00 -13.23 1.19
N ASN A 38 5.52 -12.55 2.21
CA ASN A 38 6.04 -13.21 3.41
C ASN A 38 4.96 -13.56 4.42
N GLY A 39 3.70 -13.27 4.11
CA GLY A 39 2.58 -13.65 4.97
C GLY A 39 2.30 -12.69 6.11
N ALA A 40 2.86 -11.48 6.08
CA ALA A 40 2.63 -10.51 7.15
C ALA A 40 1.18 -10.06 7.21
N PHE A 41 0.49 -10.02 6.07
CA PHE A 41 -0.93 -9.68 6.01
C PHE A 41 -1.54 -10.22 4.72
N ALA A 42 -2.87 -10.36 4.72
CA ALA A 42 -3.59 -10.73 3.51
C ALA A 42 -3.83 -9.47 2.68
N TRP A 43 -3.78 -9.60 1.36
CA TRP A 43 -3.94 -8.45 0.47
C TRP A 43 -5.28 -7.72 0.65
N PRO A 44 -6.42 -8.42 0.81
CA PRO A 44 -7.68 -7.72 1.06
C PRO A 44 -7.66 -6.87 2.33
N ASP A 45 -6.95 -7.32 3.37
CA ASP A 45 -6.82 -6.54 4.61
C ASP A 45 -6.03 -5.26 4.36
N TRP A 46 -4.96 -5.35 3.58
CA TRP A 46 -4.17 -4.20 3.20
C TRP A 46 -5.01 -3.20 2.38
N ALA A 47 -5.71 -3.70 1.36
CA ALA A 47 -6.51 -2.86 0.48
C ALA A 47 -7.61 -2.13 1.28
N ALA A 48 -8.25 -2.83 2.23
CA ALA A 48 -9.29 -2.22 3.06
C ALA A 48 -8.72 -1.13 3.94
N ARG A 49 -7.53 -1.35 4.52
CA ARG A 49 -6.89 -0.36 5.38
C ARG A 49 -6.50 0.89 4.58
N LEU A 50 -5.92 0.68 3.39
CA LEU A 50 -5.56 1.80 2.53
C LEU A 50 -6.79 2.59 2.12
N ALA A 51 -7.86 1.92 1.72
CA ALA A 51 -9.10 2.58 1.34
C ALA A 51 -9.68 3.40 2.50
N ALA A 52 -9.63 2.86 3.72
CA ALA A 52 -10.12 3.57 4.89
C ALA A 52 -9.29 4.83 5.16
N ARG A 53 -7.97 4.74 5.00
CA ARG A 53 -7.10 5.90 5.19
C ARG A 53 -7.41 6.99 4.16
N ILE A 54 -7.56 6.61 2.90
CA ILE A 54 -7.87 7.56 1.84
C ILE A 54 -9.22 8.24 2.10
N ALA A 55 -10.21 7.48 2.53
CA ALA A 55 -11.53 8.03 2.82
C ALA A 55 -11.50 9.00 4.00
N ALA A 56 -10.68 8.72 5.02
CA ALA A 56 -10.57 9.59 6.19
C ALA A 56 -9.75 10.85 5.92
N HIS A 57 -8.87 10.82 4.90
CA HIS A 57 -7.98 11.93 4.58
C HIS A 57 -8.01 12.22 3.09
N PRO A 58 -9.15 12.69 2.56
CA PRO A 58 -9.34 12.81 1.10
C PRO A 58 -8.39 13.81 0.43
N ASP A 59 -7.85 14.77 1.18
CA ASP A 59 -6.92 15.76 0.64
C ASP A 59 -5.45 15.35 0.76
N GLU A 60 -5.19 14.18 1.34
CA GLU A 60 -3.83 13.71 1.54
C GLU A 60 -3.30 13.10 0.25
N ASP A 61 -2.00 13.30 -0.04
CA ASP A 61 -1.35 12.66 -1.16
C ASP A 61 -1.49 11.14 -1.07
N TYR A 62 -1.74 10.49 -2.20
CA TYR A 62 -1.98 9.05 -2.26
C TYR A 62 -0.87 8.27 -1.56
N TRP A 63 0.40 8.58 -1.87
CA TRP A 63 1.52 7.83 -1.31
C TRP A 63 1.78 8.14 0.14
N ALA A 64 1.41 9.33 0.62
CA ALA A 64 1.42 9.62 2.05
C ALA A 64 0.39 8.77 2.78
N SER A 65 -0.80 8.60 2.19
CA SER A 65 -1.82 7.70 2.72
C SER A 65 -1.33 6.26 2.75
N TRP A 66 -0.63 5.84 1.70
CA TRP A 66 -0.04 4.50 1.61
C TRP A 66 0.91 4.24 2.79
N LEU A 67 1.87 5.15 3.00
CA LEU A 67 2.82 5.01 4.10
C LEU A 67 2.15 5.00 5.46
N ALA A 68 1.19 5.90 5.67
CA ALA A 68 0.48 5.97 6.95
C ALA A 68 -0.27 4.67 7.22
N ALA A 69 -0.95 4.13 6.20
CA ALA A 69 -1.68 2.87 6.34
C ALA A 69 -0.73 1.71 6.61
N LEU A 70 0.42 1.69 5.91
CA LEU A 70 1.41 0.63 6.10
C LEU A 70 1.99 0.67 7.51
N GLU A 71 2.38 1.85 7.98
CA GLU A 71 2.93 2.01 9.32
C GLU A 71 1.93 1.59 10.39
N ALA A 72 0.66 1.96 10.22
CA ALA A 72 -0.37 1.57 11.17
C ALA A 72 -0.57 0.05 11.20
N MET A 73 -0.57 -0.59 10.02
CA MET A 73 -0.74 -2.02 9.94
C MET A 73 0.43 -2.75 10.60
N LEU A 74 1.65 -2.31 10.36
CA LEU A 74 2.83 -2.93 10.96
C LEU A 74 2.82 -2.79 12.48
N ALA A 75 2.42 -1.61 12.97
CA ALA A 75 2.33 -1.38 14.41
C ALA A 75 1.30 -2.29 15.07
N GLU A 76 0.14 -2.47 14.42
CA GLU A 76 -0.91 -3.33 14.95
C GLU A 76 -0.49 -4.79 15.00
N ARG A 77 0.33 -5.22 14.06
CA ARG A 77 0.77 -6.61 13.98
C ARG A 77 2.07 -6.86 14.75
N GLY A 78 2.63 -5.82 15.39
CA GLY A 78 3.85 -5.95 16.16
C GLY A 78 5.09 -6.19 15.33
N ILE A 79 5.07 -5.80 14.05
CA ILE A 79 6.22 -5.97 13.16
C ILE A 79 7.14 -4.75 13.32
N ALA A 80 8.40 -4.99 13.63
CA ALA A 80 9.38 -3.92 13.76
C ALA A 80 9.68 -3.34 12.37
N ALA A 81 9.71 -2.03 12.30
CA ALA A 81 10.06 -1.34 11.08
C ALA A 81 11.55 -1.37 10.82
#